data_9d6aa0a8682da956031508afbce73975
#
_entry.id   9d6aa0a8682da956031508afbce73975
#
_cell.length_a   1.000
_cell.length_b   1.000
_cell.length_c   1.000
_cell.angle_alpha   90.00
_cell.angle_beta   90.00
_cell.angle_gamma   90.00
#
_symmetry.space_group_name_H-M   'P 1'
#
loop_
_entity.id
_entity.type
_entity.pdbx_description
1 polymer ?
#
loop_
_entity_poly.entity_id
_entity_poly.type
_entity_poly.pdbx_seq_one_letter_code
_entity_poly.pdbx_strand_id
1 'polypeptide(L)'
;MDWGLGPFVKYAGNPILAPTQEGWESHALYNPTAWTDGEEVFLLYRAEGPCDFPGRSFTSRIGLALSRDGIHFERQPEPVLEPTEWYETPGGCEDPRLVRIGEMFFLTYTGYEGKVARLCMAVSRDLRQ
;
A
#
# COMPACT_ATOMS: atom_id res chain seq x y z
N MET A 1 -14.87 32.13 5.49
CA MET A 1 -14.65 30.97 6.38
C MET A 1 -13.23 30.51 6.15
N ASP A 2 -12.38 30.70 7.14
CA ASP A 2 -11.00 30.24 7.06
C ASP A 2 -11.00 28.73 7.41
N TRP A 3 -10.72 27.89 6.43
CA TRP A 3 -10.68 26.44 6.60
C TRP A 3 -9.38 25.94 7.27
N GLY A 4 -8.49 26.85 7.65
CA GLY A 4 -7.21 26.49 8.22
C GLY A 4 -6.31 25.69 7.28
N LEU A 5 -6.63 25.67 5.98
CA LEU A 5 -5.84 24.99 4.97
C LEU A 5 -4.65 25.88 4.59
N GLY A 6 -3.60 25.76 5.37
CA GLY A 6 -2.30 26.36 5.06
C GLY A 6 -1.41 25.45 4.22
N PRO A 7 -0.23 25.94 3.85
CA PRO A 7 0.76 25.08 3.21
C PRO A 7 1.13 23.92 4.15
N PHE A 8 1.34 22.74 3.58
CA PHE A 8 1.82 21.58 4.34
C PHE A 8 3.20 21.85 4.95
N VAL A 9 3.35 21.54 6.23
CA VAL A 9 4.62 21.54 6.92
C VAL A 9 5.10 20.10 7.08
N LYS A 10 6.33 19.82 6.67
CA LYS A 10 6.91 18.48 6.81
C LYS A 10 7.00 18.10 8.28
N TYR A 11 6.50 16.92 8.62
CA TYR A 11 6.64 16.38 9.96
C TYR A 11 8.13 16.15 10.29
N ALA A 12 8.57 16.60 11.47
CA ALA A 12 9.98 16.52 11.86
C ALA A 12 10.48 15.08 12.10
N GLY A 13 9.56 14.15 12.40
CA GLY A 13 9.87 12.74 12.60
C GLY A 13 9.82 11.88 11.33
N ASN A 14 9.77 12.48 10.13
CA ASN A 14 9.83 11.70 8.89
C ASN A 14 11.18 10.96 8.74
N PRO A 15 11.18 9.75 8.12
CA PRO A 15 10.03 9.04 7.54
C PRO A 15 9.16 8.35 8.59
N ILE A 16 7.82 8.32 8.38
CA ILE A 16 6.88 7.61 9.27
C ILE A 16 6.89 6.09 9.06
N LEU A 17 7.27 5.64 7.87
CA LEU A 17 7.58 4.25 7.51
C LEU A 17 8.77 4.22 6.57
N ALA A 18 9.67 3.27 6.78
CA ALA A 18 10.83 3.03 5.92
C ALA A 18 10.92 1.53 5.58
N PRO A 19 11.62 1.11 4.52
CA PRO A 19 11.83 -0.29 4.23
C PRO A 19 12.39 -1.07 5.42
N THR A 20 12.04 -2.33 5.54
CA THR A 20 12.63 -3.27 6.49
C THR A 20 14.02 -3.69 6.04
N GLN A 21 14.79 -4.37 6.91
CA GLN A 21 16.11 -4.86 6.52
C GLN A 21 16.04 -6.06 5.57
N GLU A 22 14.98 -6.86 5.66
CA GLU A 22 14.76 -8.07 4.88
C GLU A 22 13.27 -8.31 4.64
N GLY A 23 12.94 -9.24 3.74
CA GLY A 23 11.56 -9.63 3.46
C GLY A 23 10.92 -8.85 2.30
N TRP A 24 9.62 -9.02 2.17
CA TRP A 24 8.84 -8.56 1.02
C TRP A 24 8.72 -7.03 0.87
N GLU A 25 9.04 -6.26 1.89
CA GLU A 25 9.01 -4.78 1.91
C GLU A 25 10.39 -4.15 2.19
N SER A 26 11.46 -4.85 1.82
CA SER A 26 12.83 -4.45 2.18
C SER A 26 13.51 -3.50 1.20
N HIS A 27 12.92 -3.26 0.01
CA HIS A 27 13.56 -2.41 -0.99
C HIS A 27 13.01 -0.98 -1.00
N ALA A 28 11.70 -0.80 -1.11
CA ALA A 28 11.08 0.52 -1.18
C ALA A 28 9.64 0.50 -0.65
N LEU A 29 9.18 1.64 -0.09
CA LEU A 29 7.80 1.90 0.28
C LEU A 29 7.36 3.23 -0.29
N TYR A 30 6.21 3.28 -0.98
CA TYR A 30 5.68 4.50 -1.58
C TYR A 30 4.22 4.35 -2.04
N ASN A 31 3.68 5.42 -2.66
CA ASN A 31 2.34 5.49 -3.24
C ASN A 31 1.23 4.98 -2.32
N PRO A 32 1.10 5.54 -1.09
CA PRO A 32 0.09 5.09 -0.16
C PRO A 32 -1.30 5.63 -0.49
N THR A 33 -2.30 4.93 0.05
CA THR A 33 -3.66 5.41 0.25
C THR A 33 -4.06 5.19 1.71
N ALA A 34 -4.92 6.04 2.26
CA ALA A 34 -5.35 5.93 3.64
C ALA A 34 -6.86 6.03 3.79
N TRP A 35 -7.37 5.38 4.83
CA TRP A 35 -8.74 5.50 5.28
C TRP A 35 -8.77 5.50 6.81
N THR A 36 -9.81 6.07 7.40
CA THR A 36 -10.01 6.06 8.87
C THR A 36 -11.47 5.81 9.20
N ASP A 37 -11.71 5.08 10.27
CA ASP A 37 -13.03 4.94 10.91
C ASP A 37 -13.29 6.01 11.99
N GLY A 38 -12.31 6.88 12.24
CA GLY A 38 -12.32 7.90 13.27
C GLY A 38 -11.55 7.53 14.53
N GLU A 39 -11.24 6.25 14.72
CA GLU A 39 -10.44 5.74 15.83
C GLU A 39 -9.06 5.24 15.38
N GLU A 40 -9.02 4.64 14.22
CA GLU A 40 -7.82 4.04 13.65
C GLU A 40 -7.60 4.53 12.22
N VAL A 41 -6.35 4.70 11.82
CA VAL A 41 -5.94 5.01 10.45
C VAL A 41 -5.38 3.74 9.82
N PHE A 42 -5.92 3.39 8.66
CA PHE A 42 -5.48 2.29 7.80
C PHE A 42 -4.67 2.86 6.66
N LEU A 43 -3.39 2.54 6.60
CA LEU A 43 -2.48 2.98 5.55
C LEU A 43 -2.11 1.77 4.67
N LEU A 44 -2.61 1.76 3.43
CA LEU A 44 -2.20 0.78 2.43
C LEU A 44 -1.12 1.41 1.56
N TYR A 45 -0.04 0.69 1.34
CA TYR A 45 1.12 1.21 0.63
C TYR A 45 1.70 0.19 -0.32
N ARG A 46 2.27 0.65 -1.43
CA ARG A 46 3.10 -0.18 -2.30
C ARG A 46 4.43 -0.45 -1.59
N ALA A 47 4.78 -1.71 -1.53
CA ALA A 47 6.06 -2.17 -1.04
C ALA A 47 6.78 -3.00 -2.10
N GLU A 48 8.09 -2.84 -2.20
CA GLU A 48 8.94 -3.66 -3.05
C GLU A 48 9.89 -4.50 -2.20
N GLY A 49 10.00 -5.76 -2.57
CA GLY A 49 10.94 -6.71 -2.01
C GLY A 49 11.50 -7.65 -3.06
N PRO A 50 12.39 -8.56 -2.67
CA PRO A 50 13.05 -9.49 -3.60
C PRO A 50 12.08 -10.23 -4.51
N CYS A 51 12.53 -10.49 -5.74
CA CYS A 51 11.82 -11.24 -6.76
C CYS A 51 12.70 -12.39 -7.26
N ASP A 52 12.14 -13.60 -7.27
CA ASP A 52 12.86 -14.80 -7.71
C ASP A 52 12.79 -15.03 -9.24
N PHE A 53 12.12 -14.15 -9.98
CA PHE A 53 12.02 -14.27 -11.42
C PHE A 53 13.29 -13.78 -12.13
N PRO A 54 13.81 -14.54 -13.10
CA PRO A 54 14.98 -14.15 -13.89
C PRO A 54 14.78 -12.78 -14.58
N GLY A 55 15.79 -11.92 -14.48
CA GLY A 55 15.78 -10.60 -15.11
C GLY A 55 14.97 -9.52 -14.38
N ARG A 56 14.45 -9.84 -13.18
CA ARG A 56 13.75 -8.88 -12.33
C ARG A 56 14.27 -8.93 -10.91
N SER A 57 14.55 -7.76 -10.33
CA SER A 57 15.10 -7.65 -8.97
C SER A 57 14.04 -7.56 -7.89
N PHE A 58 12.88 -6.98 -8.19
CA PHE A 58 11.86 -6.67 -7.20
C PHE A 58 10.45 -7.00 -7.69
N THR A 59 9.60 -7.38 -6.73
CA THR A 59 8.16 -7.55 -6.92
C THR A 59 7.41 -6.60 -5.99
N SER A 60 6.36 -5.95 -6.51
CA SER A 60 5.50 -5.06 -5.75
C SER A 60 4.36 -5.82 -5.08
N ARG A 61 4.08 -5.47 -3.82
CA ARG A 61 2.95 -5.96 -3.02
C ARG A 61 2.28 -4.78 -2.32
N ILE A 62 1.08 -4.97 -1.83
CA ILE A 62 0.39 -3.96 -1.04
C ILE A 62 0.45 -4.37 0.42
N GLY A 63 1.09 -3.51 1.22
CA GLY A 63 1.15 -3.64 2.67
C GLY A 63 0.03 -2.87 3.37
N LEU A 64 -0.23 -3.24 4.62
CA LEU A 64 -1.13 -2.53 5.53
C LEU A 64 -0.40 -2.18 6.81
N ALA A 65 -0.52 -0.93 7.24
CA ALA A 65 -0.10 -0.48 8.56
C ALA A 65 -1.24 0.28 9.24
N LEU A 66 -1.32 0.16 10.55
CA LEU A 66 -2.37 0.73 11.39
C LEU A 66 -1.80 1.76 12.34
N SER A 67 -2.56 2.83 12.61
CA SER A 67 -2.16 3.86 13.55
C SER A 67 -3.37 4.45 14.26
N ARG A 68 -3.20 4.84 15.53
CA ARG A 68 -4.22 5.55 16.30
C ARG A 68 -3.99 7.07 16.33
N ASP A 69 -2.83 7.53 15.95
CA ASP A 69 -2.46 8.95 15.97
C ASP A 69 -2.10 9.51 14.58
N GLY A 70 -2.08 8.65 13.53
CA GLY A 70 -1.69 9.02 12.17
C GLY A 70 -0.19 9.25 11.96
N ILE A 71 0.63 8.95 12.96
CA ILE A 71 2.08 9.18 12.96
C ILE A 71 2.85 7.88 13.20
N HIS A 72 2.48 7.15 14.24
CA HIS A 72 3.12 5.89 14.61
C HIS A 72 2.32 4.72 14.05
N PHE A 73 2.90 4.03 13.08
CA PHE A 73 2.26 2.95 12.32
C PHE A 73 2.81 1.59 12.70
N GLU A 74 1.92 0.66 13.02
CA GLU A 74 2.21 -0.76 13.22
C GLU A 74 1.90 -1.54 11.94
N ARG A 75 2.91 -2.20 11.38
CA ARG A 75 2.79 -2.99 10.14
C ARG A 75 2.09 -4.31 10.39
N GLN A 76 1.29 -4.73 9.41
CA GLN A 76 0.89 -6.13 9.35
C GLN A 76 2.05 -6.96 8.79
N PRO A 77 2.28 -8.18 9.32
CA PRO A 77 3.45 -8.99 8.93
C PRO A 77 3.40 -9.46 7.48
N GLU A 78 2.21 -9.69 6.95
CA GLU A 78 1.99 -10.18 5.59
C GLU A 78 1.37 -9.09 4.71
N PRO A 79 1.63 -9.09 3.40
CA PRO A 79 0.95 -8.20 2.47
C PRO A 79 -0.55 -8.52 2.42
N VAL A 80 -1.38 -7.51 2.27
CA VAL A 80 -2.84 -7.69 2.08
C VAL A 80 -3.19 -7.99 0.63
N LEU A 81 -2.28 -7.73 -0.29
CA LEU A 81 -2.43 -8.07 -1.70
C LEU A 81 -1.05 -8.37 -2.30
N GLU A 82 -0.93 -9.55 -2.90
CA GLU A 82 0.28 -9.99 -3.59
C GLU A 82 -0.07 -10.59 -4.96
N PRO A 83 0.89 -10.65 -5.90
CA PRO A 83 0.63 -11.16 -7.25
C PRO A 83 0.30 -12.65 -7.23
N THR A 84 -0.89 -13.00 -7.69
CA THR A 84 -1.36 -14.37 -7.84
C THR A 84 -1.76 -14.68 -9.29
N GLU A 85 -2.02 -13.65 -10.07
CA GLU A 85 -2.52 -13.75 -11.43
C GLU A 85 -1.40 -13.52 -12.46
N TRP A 86 -1.59 -14.07 -13.68
CA TRP A 86 -0.61 -13.92 -14.74
C TRP A 86 -0.32 -12.46 -15.13
N TYR A 87 -1.33 -11.57 -15.00
CA TYR A 87 -1.20 -10.15 -15.32
C TYR A 87 -0.52 -9.33 -14.21
N GLU A 88 -0.17 -9.95 -13.10
CA GLU A 88 0.53 -9.36 -11.96
C GLU A 88 1.96 -9.88 -11.82
N THR A 89 2.24 -11.04 -12.40
CA THR A 89 3.52 -11.75 -12.20
C THR A 89 4.46 -11.56 -13.39
N PRO A 90 5.73 -11.15 -13.15
CA PRO A 90 6.41 -10.97 -11.86
C PRO A 90 6.43 -9.54 -11.32
N GLY A 91 5.83 -8.56 -11.96
CA GLY A 91 5.90 -7.15 -11.59
C GLY A 91 5.26 -6.86 -10.24
N GLY A 92 4.05 -7.33 -10.06
CA GLY A 92 3.34 -7.24 -8.79
C GLY A 92 2.04 -6.45 -8.84
N CYS A 93 1.56 -6.17 -7.63
CA CYS A 93 0.42 -5.31 -7.35
C CYS A 93 0.94 -3.95 -6.90
N GLU A 94 0.55 -2.87 -7.60
CA GLU A 94 1.14 -1.55 -7.46
C GLU A 94 0.09 -0.47 -7.19
N ASP A 95 0.51 0.62 -6.53
CA ASP A 95 -0.17 1.91 -6.47
C ASP A 95 -1.64 1.84 -6.02
N PRO A 96 -1.90 1.41 -4.79
CA PRO A 96 -3.26 1.25 -4.27
C PRO A 96 -4.02 2.56 -4.20
N ARG A 97 -5.32 2.53 -4.53
CA ARG A 97 -6.26 3.63 -4.30
C ARG A 97 -7.54 3.06 -3.71
N LEU A 98 -7.89 3.54 -2.53
CA LEU A 98 -8.98 3.01 -1.72
C LEU A 98 -10.18 3.95 -1.70
N VAL A 99 -11.37 3.37 -1.84
CA VAL A 99 -12.65 4.05 -1.58
C VAL A 99 -13.57 3.10 -0.83
N ARG A 100 -14.36 3.64 0.09
CA ARG A 100 -15.44 2.91 0.76
C ARG A 100 -16.79 3.32 0.19
N ILE A 101 -17.60 2.33 -0.17
CA ILE A 101 -18.99 2.53 -0.63
C ILE A 101 -19.88 1.59 0.19
N GLY A 102 -20.73 2.17 1.03
CA GLY A 102 -21.51 1.40 1.99
C GLY A 102 -20.62 0.65 2.97
N GLU A 103 -20.76 -0.67 3.02
CA GLU A 103 -19.98 -1.56 3.89
C GLU A 103 -18.78 -2.22 3.19
N MET A 104 -18.54 -1.87 1.93
CA MET A 104 -17.48 -2.47 1.12
C MET A 104 -16.37 -1.48 0.82
N PHE A 105 -15.14 -1.95 0.89
CA PHE A 105 -13.95 -1.26 0.39
C PHE A 105 -13.64 -1.75 -1.01
N PHE A 106 -13.33 -0.80 -1.88
CA PHE A 106 -12.88 -1.03 -3.25
C PHE A 106 -11.47 -0.47 -3.38
N LEU A 107 -10.54 -1.36 -3.68
CA LEU A 107 -9.13 -1.03 -3.89
C LEU A 107 -8.82 -1.17 -5.37
N THR A 108 -8.61 -0.05 -6.07
CA THR A 108 -8.03 -0.09 -7.40
C THR A 108 -6.51 -0.14 -7.30
N TYR A 109 -5.89 -0.95 -8.14
CA TYR A 109 -4.44 -1.11 -8.18
C TYR A 109 -3.96 -1.40 -9.59
N THR A 110 -2.67 -1.33 -9.79
CA THR A 110 -2.04 -1.71 -11.05
C THR A 110 -1.51 -3.14 -10.93
N GLY A 111 -2.01 -4.03 -11.78
CA GLY A 111 -1.40 -5.34 -12.03
C GLY A 111 -0.33 -5.19 -13.12
N TYR A 112 0.89 -5.62 -12.86
CA TYR A 112 2.01 -5.45 -13.76
C TYR A 112 2.82 -6.75 -13.94
N GLU A 113 2.76 -7.34 -15.13
CA GLU A 113 3.52 -8.56 -15.43
C GLU A 113 4.94 -8.30 -15.95
N GLY A 114 5.35 -7.04 -15.97
CA GLY A 114 6.71 -6.66 -16.40
C GLY A 114 6.79 -5.95 -17.75
N LYS A 115 5.67 -5.83 -18.48
CA LYS A 115 5.59 -5.13 -19.78
C LYS A 115 4.40 -4.19 -19.87
N VAL A 116 3.22 -4.64 -19.45
CA VAL A 116 1.95 -3.90 -19.58
C VAL A 116 1.32 -3.72 -18.22
N ALA A 117 1.09 -2.48 -17.85
CA ALA A 117 0.32 -2.11 -16.66
C ALA A 117 -1.18 -2.20 -16.94
N ARG A 118 -1.95 -2.81 -16.04
CA ARG A 118 -3.40 -2.97 -16.15
C ARG A 118 -4.08 -2.47 -14.90
N LEU A 119 -5.21 -1.79 -15.08
CA LEU A 119 -6.02 -1.37 -13.95
C LEU A 119 -6.81 -2.58 -13.44
N CYS A 120 -6.63 -2.89 -12.18
CA CYS A 120 -7.28 -4.01 -11.48
C CYS A 120 -8.06 -3.50 -10.26
N MET A 121 -8.92 -4.36 -9.72
CA MET A 121 -9.70 -4.04 -8.52
C MET A 121 -9.77 -5.25 -7.60
N ALA A 122 -9.60 -4.99 -6.31
CA ALA A 122 -9.87 -5.92 -5.22
C ALA A 122 -10.96 -5.32 -4.30
N VAL A 123 -11.66 -6.17 -3.58
CA VAL A 123 -12.71 -5.76 -2.64
C VAL A 123 -12.50 -6.40 -1.27
N SER A 124 -12.86 -5.69 -0.22
CA SER A 124 -12.77 -6.18 1.16
C SER A 124 -13.89 -5.58 2.02
N ARG A 125 -14.21 -6.23 3.13
CA ARG A 125 -15.12 -5.70 4.15
C ARG A 125 -14.41 -5.06 5.33
N ASP A 126 -13.17 -5.46 5.60
CA ASP A 126 -12.44 -5.08 6.82
C ASP A 126 -11.00 -4.62 6.57
N LEU A 127 -10.54 -4.58 5.31
CA LEU A 127 -9.16 -4.25 4.88
C LEU A 127 -8.08 -5.23 5.36
N ARG A 128 -8.44 -6.27 6.09
CA ARG A 128 -7.49 -7.22 6.71
C ARG A 128 -7.44 -8.56 5.97
N GLN A 129 -8.45 -8.81 5.14
CA GLN A 129 -8.60 -10.02 4.31
C GLN A 129 -9.09 -9.67 2.93
#